data_22492baccac28539a1135d2fd31b7c0e
#
_entry.id   22492baccac28539a1135d2fd31b7c0e
#
_cell.length_a   1.000
_cell.length_b   1.000
_cell.length_c   1.000
_cell.angle_alpha   90.00
_cell.angle_beta   90.00
_cell.angle_gamma   90.00
#
_symmetry.space_group_name_H-M   'P 1'
#
loop_
_entity.id
_entity.type
_entity.pdbx_description
1 polymer ?
#
loop_
_entity_poly.entity_id
_entity_poly.type
_entity_poly.pdbx_seq_one_letter_code
_entity_poly.pdbx_strand_id
1 'polypeptide(L)'
;MQIDLTKQPLPKKFKRSGKDYFLDTIRKRLVLITPEEIVRQRMVSYLINDLKVPKNMIIVEAPIIHYGIDSKRRADIVVHGWDEKQNCNVPVLIIECKADGVYLGNKVANQAFDYADLLGCDFVAITDGYNVYCYRYSEKTNAYDNIKNIPEYNDLLTNKYETVIIEPIPERIKFENIKKYLEEYDVNEIGTATSILKAVPAFNLSECLLDVRHKMPTGQYAMFKLIEDYGVRLLSYGNASGGGVSGPYRSFLIEKDGNTEFISMAVEVGVTWSKPDVERTYLDIAIDDEKSSHLSLQLMLDEYMTVLNDKCSFYHKGSIGIGKIGSGKISELRELVYKRYPKIIKNNRFYFGTLTNNKLWHLDDKDVVELIENLISYALIRDEYREIVKRRKVQKEKKK
;
A
#
# COMPACT_ATOMS: atom_id res chain seq x y z
N MET A 1 6.10 6.65 14.88
CA MET A 1 7.28 7.32 15.47
C MET A 1 8.53 6.57 15.07
N GLN A 2 9.58 7.26 14.60
CA GLN A 2 10.91 6.66 14.47
C GLN A 2 11.57 6.60 15.85
N ILE A 3 12.00 5.41 16.25
CA ILE A 3 12.77 5.18 17.46
C ILE A 3 14.00 4.37 17.06
N ASP A 4 15.17 4.83 17.43
CA ASP A 4 16.41 4.10 17.20
C ASP A 4 16.77 3.26 18.44
N LEU A 5 16.24 2.04 18.49
CA LEU A 5 16.56 1.10 19.57
C LEU A 5 18.01 0.59 19.50
N THR A 6 18.76 0.88 18.42
CA THR A 6 20.16 0.41 18.32
C THR A 6 21.05 1.00 19.40
N LYS A 7 20.67 2.16 19.96
CA LYS A 7 21.35 2.81 21.09
C LYS A 7 21.12 2.13 22.43
N GLN A 8 20.11 1.28 22.53
CA GLN A 8 19.80 0.56 23.76
C GLN A 8 20.81 -0.57 24.01
N PRO A 9 21.28 -0.75 25.27
CA PRO A 9 22.24 -1.78 25.61
C PRO A 9 21.64 -3.17 25.43
N LEU A 10 22.48 -4.09 24.93
CA LEU A 10 22.14 -5.50 24.83
C LEU A 10 22.67 -6.27 26.08
N PRO A 11 22.02 -7.38 26.47
CA PRO A 11 22.50 -8.22 27.53
C PRO A 11 23.86 -8.84 27.22
N LYS A 12 24.55 -9.35 28.27
CA LYS A 12 25.81 -10.03 28.12
C LYS A 12 25.69 -11.28 27.24
N LYS A 13 26.61 -11.42 26.27
CA LYS A 13 26.70 -12.57 25.35
C LYS A 13 27.47 -13.75 25.96
N PHE A 14 27.01 -14.95 25.66
CA PHE A 14 27.64 -16.21 25.99
C PHE A 14 27.63 -17.17 24.82
N LYS A 15 28.58 -18.09 24.76
CA LYS A 15 28.62 -19.18 23.79
C LYS A 15 28.13 -20.50 24.40
N ARG A 16 27.25 -21.20 23.65
CA ARG A 16 26.83 -22.57 24.01
C ARG A 16 26.67 -23.38 22.72
N SER A 17 27.38 -24.53 22.66
CA SER A 17 27.37 -25.42 21.49
C SER A 17 27.63 -24.69 20.16
N GLY A 18 28.63 -23.78 20.16
CA GLY A 18 29.05 -23.02 18.99
C GLY A 18 28.11 -21.86 18.56
N LYS A 19 27.01 -21.66 19.26
CA LYS A 19 26.04 -20.58 18.98
C LYS A 19 26.11 -19.48 20.05
N ASP A 20 25.75 -18.26 19.67
CA ASP A 20 25.73 -17.10 20.58
C ASP A 20 24.36 -16.96 21.26
N TYR A 21 24.41 -16.65 22.56
CA TYR A 21 23.23 -16.47 23.41
C TYR A 21 23.34 -15.17 24.21
N PHE A 22 22.21 -14.53 24.50
CA PHE A 22 22.11 -13.52 25.54
C PHE A 22 21.76 -14.15 26.88
N LEU A 23 22.31 -13.61 27.97
CA LEU A 23 21.74 -13.83 29.29
C LEU A 23 20.59 -12.83 29.47
N ASP A 24 19.39 -13.29 29.21
CA ASP A 24 18.17 -12.45 29.30
C ASP A 24 17.96 -11.91 30.70
N THR A 25 17.80 -10.61 30.83
CA THR A 25 17.70 -9.91 32.13
C THR A 25 16.36 -10.11 32.84
N ILE A 26 15.31 -10.45 32.10
CA ILE A 26 13.97 -10.74 32.64
C ILE A 26 13.80 -12.23 32.89
N ARG A 27 14.00 -13.07 31.86
CA ARG A 27 13.80 -14.53 31.92
C ARG A 27 14.88 -15.26 32.74
N LYS A 28 15.98 -14.57 33.05
CA LYS A 28 17.14 -15.13 33.84
C LYS A 28 17.71 -16.42 33.25
N ARG A 29 17.69 -16.55 31.91
CA ARG A 29 18.21 -17.73 31.20
C ARG A 29 18.93 -17.34 29.92
N LEU A 30 19.70 -18.29 29.37
CA LEU A 30 20.33 -18.12 28.07
C LEU A 30 19.27 -18.25 26.97
N VAL A 31 19.18 -17.27 26.07
CA VAL A 31 18.31 -17.23 24.91
C VAL A 31 19.14 -17.09 23.64
N LEU A 32 18.80 -17.86 22.60
CA LEU A 32 19.51 -17.84 21.33
C LEU A 32 19.41 -16.46 20.71
N ILE A 33 20.52 -15.92 20.21
CA ILE A 33 20.54 -14.65 19.50
C ILE A 33 19.97 -14.86 18.09
N THR A 34 18.80 -14.28 17.85
CA THR A 34 18.17 -14.16 16.53
C THR A 34 17.97 -12.67 16.21
N PRO A 35 17.75 -12.28 14.95
CA PRO A 35 17.46 -10.88 14.62
C PRO A 35 16.28 -10.31 15.43
N GLU A 36 15.21 -11.07 15.60
CA GLU A 36 14.04 -10.67 16.38
C GLU A 36 14.36 -10.58 17.88
N GLU A 37 15.14 -11.53 18.44
CA GLU A 37 15.57 -11.49 19.84
C GLU A 37 16.45 -10.25 20.13
N ILE A 38 17.25 -9.78 19.17
CA ILE A 38 18.01 -8.53 19.31
C ILE A 38 17.06 -7.34 19.50
N VAL A 39 16.02 -7.23 18.68
CA VAL A 39 15.01 -6.17 18.79
C VAL A 39 14.29 -6.27 20.13
N ARG A 40 13.85 -7.47 20.51
CA ARG A 40 13.16 -7.72 21.78
C ARG A 40 14.01 -7.33 23.00
N GLN A 41 15.27 -7.68 23.04
CA GLN A 41 16.17 -7.30 24.14
C GLN A 41 16.42 -5.79 24.23
N ARG A 42 16.54 -5.11 23.09
CA ARG A 42 16.65 -3.65 23.03
C ARG A 42 15.37 -2.96 23.50
N MET A 43 14.21 -3.50 23.11
CA MET A 43 12.91 -2.98 23.55
C MET A 43 12.75 -3.15 25.07
N VAL A 44 13.14 -4.28 25.64
CA VAL A 44 13.17 -4.48 27.10
C VAL A 44 14.08 -3.44 27.78
N SER A 45 15.27 -3.17 27.22
CA SER A 45 16.17 -2.14 27.75
C SER A 45 15.54 -0.75 27.69
N TYR A 46 14.85 -0.40 26.60
CA TYR A 46 14.14 0.86 26.43
C TYR A 46 12.99 1.02 27.45
N LEU A 47 12.20 -0.05 27.65
CA LEU A 47 11.12 -0.05 28.65
C LEU A 47 11.65 0.27 30.05
N ILE A 48 12.79 -0.31 30.42
CA ILE A 48 13.37 -0.15 31.76
C ILE A 48 14.04 1.24 31.89
N ASN A 49 14.88 1.59 30.94
CA ASN A 49 15.77 2.76 31.06
C ASN A 49 15.04 4.07 30.76
N ASP A 50 14.22 4.09 29.72
CA ASP A 50 13.57 5.31 29.21
C ASP A 50 12.14 5.42 29.73
N LEU A 51 11.33 4.36 29.63
CA LEU A 51 9.92 4.38 30.03
C LEU A 51 9.67 4.02 31.50
N LYS A 52 10.74 3.74 32.28
CA LYS A 52 10.72 3.52 33.73
C LYS A 52 9.89 2.32 34.18
N VAL A 53 9.69 1.33 33.30
CA VAL A 53 8.95 0.11 33.66
C VAL A 53 9.77 -0.73 34.67
N PRO A 54 9.23 -1.09 35.83
CA PRO A 54 9.88 -1.97 36.76
C PRO A 54 10.12 -3.36 36.16
N LYS A 55 11.31 -3.94 36.34
CA LYS A 55 11.69 -5.25 35.76
C LYS A 55 10.72 -6.38 36.09
N ASN A 56 10.17 -6.37 37.30
CA ASN A 56 9.18 -7.35 37.75
C ASN A 56 7.80 -7.20 37.16
N MET A 57 7.53 -6.10 36.41
CA MET A 57 6.30 -5.84 35.69
C MET A 57 6.41 -6.22 34.20
N ILE A 58 7.54 -6.77 33.77
CA ILE A 58 7.76 -7.19 32.38
C ILE A 58 7.78 -8.72 32.31
N ILE A 59 6.98 -9.28 31.41
CA ILE A 59 7.07 -10.69 31.02
C ILE A 59 7.45 -10.76 29.54
N VAL A 60 8.48 -11.53 29.22
CA VAL A 60 8.97 -11.74 27.85
C VAL A 60 8.62 -13.14 27.39
N GLU A 61 8.16 -13.29 26.13
CA GLU A 61 7.63 -14.54 25.59
C GLU A 61 6.50 -15.10 26.50
N ALA A 62 5.55 -14.22 26.81
CA ALA A 62 4.45 -14.49 27.75
C ALA A 62 3.49 -15.54 27.18
N PRO A 63 3.42 -16.77 27.75
CA PRO A 63 2.45 -17.75 27.29
C PRO A 63 1.02 -17.31 27.60
N ILE A 64 0.15 -17.28 26.61
CA ILE A 64 -1.24 -16.84 26.77
C ILE A 64 -2.03 -17.75 27.74
N ILE A 65 -1.64 -19.02 27.84
CA ILE A 65 -2.23 -19.96 28.81
C ILE A 65 -2.05 -19.52 30.28
N HIS A 66 -1.03 -18.72 30.60
CA HIS A 66 -0.81 -18.21 31.97
C HIS A 66 -1.88 -17.20 32.40
N TYR A 67 -2.67 -16.68 31.46
CA TYR A 67 -3.80 -15.78 31.71
C TYR A 67 -5.16 -16.50 31.71
N GLY A 68 -5.16 -17.85 31.81
CA GLY A 68 -6.37 -18.65 31.87
C GLY A 68 -7.03 -18.93 30.53
N ILE A 69 -6.35 -18.63 29.42
CA ILE A 69 -6.86 -18.78 28.05
C ILE A 69 -6.20 -20.01 27.42
N ASP A 70 -7.00 -20.95 26.90
CA ASP A 70 -6.48 -22.15 26.20
C ASP A 70 -5.86 -21.77 24.86
N SER A 71 -4.60 -21.41 24.86
CA SER A 71 -3.83 -21.03 23.69
C SER A 71 -2.37 -21.38 23.84
N LYS A 72 -1.76 -21.94 22.80
CA LYS A 72 -0.30 -22.23 22.75
C LYS A 72 0.52 -21.01 22.29
N ARG A 73 -0.14 -19.89 21.95
CA ARG A 73 0.52 -18.65 21.49
C ARG A 73 1.26 -17.97 22.63
N ARG A 74 2.19 -17.09 22.28
CA ARG A 74 2.95 -16.26 23.21
C ARG A 74 2.99 -14.83 22.68
N ALA A 75 2.79 -13.88 23.57
CA ALA A 75 3.05 -12.48 23.29
C ALA A 75 4.52 -12.17 23.55
N ASP A 76 5.16 -11.40 22.68
CA ASP A 76 6.59 -11.12 22.77
C ASP A 76 6.98 -10.42 24.06
N ILE A 77 6.30 -9.32 24.41
CA ILE A 77 6.49 -8.59 25.66
C ILE A 77 5.11 -8.17 26.18
N VAL A 78 4.87 -8.42 27.46
CA VAL A 78 3.69 -7.94 28.19
C VAL A 78 4.18 -7.13 29.39
N VAL A 79 3.74 -5.87 29.47
CA VAL A 79 3.96 -5.01 30.65
C VAL A 79 2.71 -5.06 31.52
N HIS A 80 2.91 -5.21 32.82
CA HIS A 80 1.82 -5.28 33.79
C HIS A 80 1.76 -4.02 34.64
N GLY A 81 0.58 -3.72 35.14
CA GLY A 81 0.32 -2.71 36.18
C GLY A 81 -0.45 -3.32 37.34
N TRP A 82 -0.33 -2.72 38.51
CA TRP A 82 -1.14 -3.13 39.64
C TRP A 82 -2.56 -2.54 39.56
N ASP A 83 -3.56 -3.40 39.59
CA ASP A 83 -4.97 -3.00 39.67
C ASP A 83 -5.46 -3.14 41.13
N GLU A 84 -5.77 -2.01 41.75
CA GLU A 84 -6.23 -1.99 43.15
C GLU A 84 -7.60 -2.67 43.32
N LYS A 85 -8.48 -2.59 42.31
CA LYS A 85 -9.82 -3.17 42.39
C LYS A 85 -9.79 -4.69 42.30
N GLN A 86 -8.92 -5.21 41.45
CA GLN A 86 -8.77 -6.66 41.28
C GLN A 86 -7.71 -7.26 42.24
N ASN A 87 -6.94 -6.40 42.93
CA ASN A 87 -5.84 -6.78 43.82
C ASN A 87 -4.84 -7.72 43.14
N CYS A 88 -4.50 -7.46 41.89
CA CYS A 88 -3.55 -8.26 41.11
C CYS A 88 -2.86 -7.42 40.02
N ASN A 89 -1.80 -8.00 39.43
CA ASN A 89 -1.17 -7.43 38.24
C ASN A 89 -1.99 -7.76 37.00
N VAL A 90 -2.32 -6.73 36.22
CA VAL A 90 -3.07 -6.84 34.94
C VAL A 90 -2.19 -6.36 33.78
N PRO A 91 -2.33 -6.92 32.57
CA PRO A 91 -1.66 -6.41 31.39
C PRO A 91 -2.07 -4.97 31.08
N VAL A 92 -1.09 -4.08 30.86
CA VAL A 92 -1.34 -2.66 30.51
C VAL A 92 -0.74 -2.28 29.17
N LEU A 93 0.26 -3.05 28.66
CA LEU A 93 0.84 -2.83 27.34
C LEU A 93 1.32 -4.15 26.75
N ILE A 94 0.99 -4.40 25.50
CA ILE A 94 1.51 -5.53 24.71
C ILE A 94 2.40 -4.99 23.60
N ILE A 95 3.56 -5.64 23.39
CA ILE A 95 4.50 -5.28 22.34
C ILE A 95 4.82 -6.52 21.50
N GLU A 96 4.66 -6.40 20.20
CA GLU A 96 5.10 -7.38 19.20
C GLU A 96 6.39 -6.87 18.55
N CYS A 97 7.42 -7.71 18.57
CA CYS A 97 8.73 -7.40 18.00
C CYS A 97 8.94 -8.19 16.70
N LYS A 98 9.46 -7.53 15.69
CA LYS A 98 9.89 -8.18 14.44
C LYS A 98 11.35 -7.90 14.19
N ALA A 99 12.00 -8.77 13.42
CA ALA A 99 13.36 -8.54 12.97
C ALA A 99 13.46 -7.28 12.11
N ASP A 100 14.64 -6.65 12.09
CA ASP A 100 14.95 -5.55 11.19
C ASP A 100 14.63 -5.90 9.74
N GLY A 101 14.02 -4.95 9.01
CA GLY A 101 13.58 -5.10 7.63
C GLY A 101 12.25 -5.82 7.43
N VAL A 102 11.58 -6.28 8.50
CA VAL A 102 10.23 -6.84 8.40
C VAL A 102 9.20 -5.72 8.37
N TYR A 103 8.36 -5.71 7.34
CA TYR A 103 7.30 -4.71 7.20
C TYR A 103 6.26 -4.81 8.33
N LEU A 104 6.08 -3.70 9.07
CA LEU A 104 5.14 -3.57 10.18
C LEU A 104 3.74 -3.17 9.69
N GLY A 105 3.15 -3.98 8.82
CA GLY A 105 1.81 -3.72 8.27
C GLY A 105 0.68 -4.31 9.13
N ASN A 106 -0.56 -4.23 8.60
CA ASN A 106 -1.79 -4.66 9.29
C ASN A 106 -1.72 -6.09 9.85
N LYS A 107 -1.02 -7.01 9.18
CA LYS A 107 -0.89 -8.39 9.66
C LYS A 107 -0.17 -8.47 11.02
N VAL A 108 0.88 -7.66 11.21
CA VAL A 108 1.63 -7.61 12.48
C VAL A 108 0.80 -6.89 13.54
N ALA A 109 0.14 -5.79 13.17
CA ALA A 109 -0.75 -5.05 14.06
C ALA A 109 -1.91 -5.92 14.54
N ASN A 110 -2.60 -6.61 13.64
CA ASN A 110 -3.72 -7.51 13.99
C ASN A 110 -3.28 -8.64 14.91
N GLN A 111 -2.08 -9.19 14.72
CA GLN A 111 -1.53 -10.20 15.65
C GLN A 111 -1.39 -9.64 17.07
N ALA A 112 -0.91 -8.42 17.21
CA ALA A 112 -0.74 -7.77 18.50
C ALA A 112 -2.10 -7.35 19.11
N PHE A 113 -3.05 -6.91 18.29
CA PHE A 113 -4.44 -6.61 18.70
C PHE A 113 -5.15 -7.86 19.22
N ASP A 114 -5.02 -9.01 18.52
CA ASP A 114 -5.57 -10.28 18.98
C ASP A 114 -5.07 -10.67 20.38
N TYR A 115 -3.78 -10.40 20.68
CA TYR A 115 -3.26 -10.64 22.03
C TYR A 115 -3.83 -9.65 23.05
N ALA A 116 -3.97 -8.39 22.65
CA ALA A 116 -4.50 -7.35 23.52
C ALA A 116 -5.97 -7.61 23.87
N ASP A 117 -6.78 -7.98 22.91
CA ASP A 117 -8.19 -8.35 23.10
C ASP A 117 -8.31 -9.57 24.04
N LEU A 118 -7.47 -10.61 23.82
CA LEU A 118 -7.47 -11.78 24.66
C LEU A 118 -7.08 -11.50 26.11
N LEU A 119 -6.17 -10.54 26.31
CA LEU A 119 -5.62 -10.22 27.64
C LEU A 119 -6.31 -9.03 28.31
N GLY A 120 -7.30 -8.41 27.67
CA GLY A 120 -8.00 -7.21 28.16
C GLY A 120 -7.05 -6.01 28.32
N CYS A 121 -6.15 -5.81 27.33
CA CYS A 121 -5.10 -4.79 27.39
C CYS A 121 -5.38 -3.69 26.38
N ASP A 122 -5.40 -2.44 26.82
CA ASP A 122 -5.76 -1.31 25.95
C ASP A 122 -4.60 -0.79 25.09
N PHE A 123 -3.34 -0.89 25.55
CA PHE A 123 -2.20 -0.35 24.86
C PHE A 123 -1.45 -1.43 24.08
N VAL A 124 -1.13 -1.12 22.84
CA VAL A 124 -0.39 -2.01 21.94
C VAL A 124 0.73 -1.27 21.26
N ALA A 125 1.89 -1.92 21.08
CA ALA A 125 2.96 -1.43 20.22
C ALA A 125 3.49 -2.54 19.32
N ILE A 126 3.96 -2.17 18.13
CA ILE A 126 4.69 -3.05 17.22
C ILE A 126 6.00 -2.38 16.81
N THR A 127 7.09 -3.14 16.69
CA THR A 127 8.41 -2.60 16.39
C THR A 127 9.31 -3.55 15.61
N ASP A 128 10.15 -2.98 14.73
CA ASP A 128 11.27 -3.65 14.06
C ASP A 128 12.65 -3.20 14.60
N GLY A 129 12.65 -2.35 15.64
CA GLY A 129 13.84 -1.78 16.23
C GLY A 129 14.20 -0.37 15.75
N TYR A 130 13.64 0.08 14.61
CA TYR A 130 13.79 1.44 14.07
C TYR A 130 12.47 2.20 14.03
N ASN A 131 11.37 1.48 13.82
CA ASN A 131 10.04 2.03 13.81
C ASN A 131 9.25 1.48 14.99
N VAL A 132 8.43 2.33 15.60
CA VAL A 132 7.44 1.92 16.60
C VAL A 132 6.10 2.51 16.20
N TYR A 133 5.10 1.67 16.08
CA TYR A 133 3.71 2.08 15.96
C TYR A 133 3.00 1.72 17.25
N CYS A 134 2.30 2.69 17.81
CA CYS A 134 1.63 2.59 19.09
C CYS A 134 0.15 2.81 18.92
N TYR A 135 -0.63 2.04 19.63
CA TYR A 135 -2.09 2.06 19.54
C TYR A 135 -2.72 2.01 20.92
N ARG A 136 -3.90 2.58 21.02
CA ARG A 136 -4.75 2.46 22.20
C ARG A 136 -6.16 2.12 21.77
N TYR A 137 -6.77 1.11 22.40
CA TYR A 137 -8.16 0.74 22.18
C TYR A 137 -9.10 1.88 22.61
N SER A 138 -10.05 2.20 21.75
CA SER A 138 -11.06 3.23 21.98
C SER A 138 -12.45 2.59 21.96
N GLU A 139 -13.12 2.59 23.10
CA GLU A 139 -14.52 2.14 23.19
C GLU A 139 -15.46 2.94 22.29
N LYS A 140 -15.13 4.23 22.05
CA LYS A 140 -15.94 5.13 21.21
C LYS A 140 -15.95 4.72 19.75
N THR A 141 -14.79 4.30 19.23
CA THR A 141 -14.63 3.87 17.82
C THR A 141 -14.73 2.37 17.68
N ASN A 142 -14.67 1.62 18.80
CA ASN A 142 -14.55 0.17 18.86
C ASN A 142 -13.35 -0.35 18.02
N ALA A 143 -12.22 0.38 18.10
CA ALA A 143 -11.02 0.13 17.32
C ALA A 143 -9.75 0.60 18.07
N TYR A 144 -8.59 0.20 17.55
CA TYR A 144 -7.30 0.68 18.03
C TYR A 144 -6.91 1.95 17.29
N ASP A 145 -6.94 3.08 17.99
CA ASP A 145 -6.52 4.37 17.47
C ASP A 145 -4.99 4.55 17.63
N ASN A 146 -4.35 5.19 16.64
CA ASN A 146 -2.93 5.50 16.73
C ASN A 146 -2.64 6.53 17.82
N ILE A 147 -1.65 6.26 18.65
CA ILE A 147 -1.08 7.21 19.61
C ILE A 147 0.36 7.56 19.25
N LYS A 148 0.85 8.69 19.72
CA LYS A 148 2.10 9.30 19.27
C LYS A 148 3.34 8.48 19.65
N ASN A 149 3.36 7.90 20.83
CA ASN A 149 4.47 7.15 21.43
C ASN A 149 3.95 6.13 22.46
N ILE A 150 4.82 5.24 22.89
CA ILE A 150 4.55 4.42 24.08
C ILE A 150 4.61 5.36 25.28
N PRO A 151 3.56 5.45 26.11
CA PRO A 151 3.59 6.28 27.31
C PRO A 151 4.63 5.76 28.35
N GLU A 152 5.12 6.65 29.21
CA GLU A 152 5.88 6.23 30.37
C GLU A 152 5.03 5.34 31.32
N TYR A 153 5.68 4.54 32.15
CA TYR A 153 4.97 3.55 32.97
C TYR A 153 3.84 4.14 33.82
N ASN A 154 4.10 5.27 34.47
CA ASN A 154 3.05 5.93 35.29
C ASN A 154 1.88 6.48 34.44
N ASP A 155 2.16 6.90 33.22
CA ASP A 155 1.14 7.37 32.28
C ASP A 155 0.31 6.20 31.72
N LEU A 156 0.94 5.04 31.48
CA LEU A 156 0.21 3.79 31.16
C LEU A 156 -0.81 3.44 32.26
N LEU A 157 -0.35 3.47 33.54
CA LEU A 157 -1.22 3.15 34.68
C LEU A 157 -2.37 4.13 34.89
N THR A 158 -2.18 5.38 34.49
CA THR A 158 -3.19 6.46 34.63
C THR A 158 -3.95 6.75 33.34
N ASN A 159 -3.74 5.91 32.31
CA ASN A 159 -4.34 6.02 30.97
C ASN A 159 -4.12 7.42 30.33
N LYS A 160 -2.92 7.98 30.51
CA LYS A 160 -2.49 9.22 29.87
C LYS A 160 -1.67 8.91 28.62
N TYR A 161 -2.01 9.51 27.51
CA TYR A 161 -1.32 9.34 26.24
C TYR A 161 -1.53 10.55 25.35
N GLU A 162 -0.61 10.73 24.39
CA GLU A 162 -0.75 11.74 23.34
C GLU A 162 -1.34 11.11 22.09
N THR A 163 -2.44 11.68 21.61
CA THR A 163 -3.03 11.26 20.32
C THR A 163 -2.18 11.74 19.16
N VAL A 164 -2.16 10.99 18.08
CA VAL A 164 -1.64 11.47 16.79
C VAL A 164 -2.65 12.51 16.28
N ILE A 165 -2.20 13.74 16.09
CA ILE A 165 -2.98 14.73 15.35
C ILE A 165 -2.91 14.31 13.89
N ILE A 166 -3.97 13.65 13.42
CA ILE A 166 -4.14 13.40 12.01
C ILE A 166 -4.57 14.73 11.40
N GLU A 167 -3.66 15.37 10.66
CA GLU A 167 -4.06 16.53 9.89
C GLU A 167 -5.23 16.14 8.99
N PRO A 168 -6.31 16.93 8.96
CA PRO A 168 -7.42 16.62 8.09
C PRO A 168 -6.93 16.54 6.64
N ILE A 169 -7.32 15.51 5.92
CA ILE A 169 -6.99 15.38 4.50
C ILE A 169 -7.52 16.62 3.80
N PRO A 170 -6.67 17.39 3.10
CA PRO A 170 -7.09 18.61 2.43
C PRO A 170 -8.28 18.33 1.51
N GLU A 171 -9.24 19.24 1.51
CA GLU A 171 -10.35 19.15 0.54
C GLU A 171 -9.82 19.34 -0.88
N ARG A 172 -10.37 18.58 -1.79
CA ARG A 172 -10.07 18.73 -3.22
C ARG A 172 -10.56 20.10 -3.70
N ILE A 173 -9.86 20.65 -4.68
CA ILE A 173 -10.29 21.86 -5.37
C ILE A 173 -11.67 21.62 -6.00
N LYS A 174 -12.63 22.52 -5.75
CA LYS A 174 -13.95 22.43 -6.36
C LYS A 174 -13.85 22.44 -7.88
N PHE A 175 -14.70 21.66 -8.56
CA PHE A 175 -14.62 21.48 -10.01
C PHE A 175 -14.57 22.80 -10.78
N GLU A 176 -15.41 23.75 -10.42
CA GLU A 176 -15.50 25.08 -11.04
C GLU A 176 -14.20 25.90 -10.95
N ASN A 177 -13.34 25.58 -9.99
CA ASN A 177 -12.08 26.29 -9.74
C ASN A 177 -10.86 25.60 -10.38
N ILE A 178 -10.98 24.34 -10.87
CA ILE A 178 -9.85 23.58 -11.42
C ILE A 178 -9.19 24.35 -12.58
N LYS A 179 -10.00 24.86 -13.53
CA LYS A 179 -9.47 25.60 -14.67
C LYS A 179 -8.62 26.79 -14.24
N LYS A 180 -9.13 27.62 -13.34
CA LYS A 180 -8.43 28.79 -12.81
C LYS A 180 -7.15 28.38 -12.08
N TYR A 181 -7.20 27.33 -11.29
CA TYR A 181 -6.04 26.79 -10.57
C TYR A 181 -4.93 26.38 -11.54
N LEU A 182 -5.26 25.64 -12.62
CA LEU A 182 -4.29 25.21 -13.63
C LEU A 182 -3.76 26.34 -14.51
N GLU A 183 -4.45 27.48 -14.58
CA GLU A 183 -3.98 28.69 -15.26
C GLU A 183 -3.03 29.53 -14.37
N GLU A 184 -3.13 29.40 -13.03
CA GLU A 184 -2.34 30.16 -12.06
C GLU A 184 -1.14 29.38 -11.53
N TYR A 185 -1.16 28.04 -11.54
CA TYR A 185 -0.14 27.17 -10.93
C TYR A 185 0.31 26.07 -11.87
N ASP A 186 1.61 25.82 -11.92
CA ASP A 186 2.17 24.63 -12.55
C ASP A 186 1.93 23.42 -11.62
N VAL A 187 1.37 22.36 -12.15
CA VAL A 187 1.11 21.10 -11.41
C VAL A 187 1.92 19.97 -12.02
N ASN A 188 2.51 19.14 -11.17
CA ASN A 188 3.47 18.12 -11.59
C ASN A 188 2.82 16.97 -12.39
N GLU A 189 1.49 16.81 -12.33
CA GLU A 189 0.74 15.74 -12.98
C GLU A 189 0.27 16.10 -14.39
N ILE A 190 0.42 17.37 -14.79
CA ILE A 190 -0.07 17.86 -16.09
C ILE A 190 1.09 18.38 -16.93
N GLY A 191 1.29 17.73 -18.09
CA GLY A 191 2.35 18.12 -19.03
C GLY A 191 2.11 19.50 -19.63
N THR A 192 3.17 20.30 -19.78
CA THR A 192 3.14 21.68 -20.27
C THR A 192 2.56 21.82 -21.68
N ALA A 193 2.59 20.75 -22.48
CA ALA A 193 1.98 20.71 -23.81
C ALA A 193 0.49 20.32 -23.83
N THR A 194 -0.07 19.97 -22.67
CA THR A 194 -1.50 19.58 -22.58
C THR A 194 -2.40 20.81 -22.60
N SER A 195 -3.33 20.86 -23.53
CA SER A 195 -4.26 21.97 -23.61
C SER A 195 -5.16 22.05 -22.38
N ILE A 196 -5.53 23.27 -21.96
CA ILE A 196 -6.37 23.50 -20.78
C ILE A 196 -7.71 22.71 -20.84
N LEU A 197 -8.27 22.55 -22.06
CA LEU A 197 -9.47 21.74 -22.29
C LEU A 197 -9.29 20.29 -21.85
N LYS A 198 -8.10 19.73 -21.99
CA LYS A 198 -7.73 18.35 -21.58
C LYS A 198 -7.08 18.30 -20.20
N ALA A 199 -6.40 19.35 -19.79
CA ALA A 199 -5.77 19.45 -18.48
C ALA A 199 -6.80 19.38 -17.34
N VAL A 200 -7.93 20.06 -17.47
CA VAL A 200 -9.02 20.04 -16.46
C VAL A 200 -9.50 18.60 -16.15
N PRO A 201 -9.98 17.79 -17.12
CA PRO A 201 -10.38 16.41 -16.82
C PRO A 201 -9.21 15.50 -16.44
N ALA A 202 -7.99 15.73 -16.95
CA ALA A 202 -6.82 14.96 -16.53
C ALA A 202 -6.46 15.21 -15.06
N PHE A 203 -6.49 16.46 -14.62
CA PHE A 203 -6.29 16.84 -13.23
C PHE A 203 -7.40 16.28 -12.32
N ASN A 204 -8.68 16.39 -12.75
CA ASN A 204 -9.79 15.79 -12.03
C ASN A 204 -9.64 14.27 -11.85
N LEU A 205 -9.08 13.57 -12.87
CA LEU A 205 -8.79 12.14 -12.79
C LEU A 205 -7.62 11.85 -11.83
N SER A 206 -6.55 12.65 -11.89
CA SER A 206 -5.43 12.55 -10.94
C SER A 206 -5.90 12.68 -9.50
N GLU A 207 -6.61 13.75 -9.21
CA GLU A 207 -7.20 14.01 -7.89
C GLU A 207 -8.21 12.92 -7.45
N CYS A 208 -8.94 12.33 -8.40
CA CYS A 208 -9.84 11.20 -8.12
C CYS A 208 -9.05 9.96 -7.68
N LEU A 209 -7.94 9.64 -8.34
CA LEU A 209 -7.07 8.52 -7.98
C LEU A 209 -6.35 8.75 -6.65
N LEU A 210 -5.99 9.99 -6.34
CA LEU A 210 -5.28 10.35 -5.10
C LEU A 210 -6.22 10.55 -3.90
N ASP A 211 -7.53 10.69 -4.12
CA ASP A 211 -8.50 10.87 -3.04
C ASP A 211 -8.72 9.60 -2.23
N VAL A 212 -8.11 9.53 -1.04
CA VAL A 212 -8.21 8.36 -0.15
C VAL A 212 -9.55 8.23 0.58
N ARG A 213 -10.42 9.27 0.50
CA ARG A 213 -11.76 9.27 1.12
C ARG A 213 -12.75 8.39 0.37
N HIS A 214 -12.55 8.23 -0.95
CA HIS A 214 -13.38 7.41 -1.81
C HIS A 214 -12.61 6.17 -2.28
N LYS A 215 -13.23 5.00 -2.20
CA LYS A 215 -12.63 3.74 -2.59
C LYS A 215 -13.46 3.04 -3.66
N MET A 216 -12.77 2.39 -4.59
CA MET A 216 -13.43 1.52 -5.55
C MET A 216 -14.12 0.37 -4.81
N PRO A 217 -15.42 0.07 -5.05
CA PRO A 217 -16.13 -1.00 -4.38
C PRO A 217 -15.48 -2.36 -4.62
N THR A 218 -15.23 -3.13 -3.54
CA THR A 218 -14.73 -4.49 -3.63
C THR A 218 -15.78 -5.42 -4.23
N GLY A 219 -15.36 -6.46 -4.96
CA GLY A 219 -16.28 -7.43 -5.54
C GLY A 219 -15.83 -7.98 -6.88
N GLN A 220 -16.72 -8.71 -7.55
CA GLN A 220 -16.46 -9.34 -8.84
C GLN A 220 -16.69 -8.33 -9.98
N TYR A 221 -15.67 -8.13 -10.78
CA TYR A 221 -15.67 -7.40 -12.05
C TYR A 221 -15.54 -8.39 -13.23
N ALA A 222 -15.69 -7.92 -14.45
CA ALA A 222 -15.75 -8.82 -15.61
C ALA A 222 -14.49 -9.69 -15.79
N MET A 223 -13.30 -9.13 -15.57
CA MET A 223 -12.01 -9.80 -15.81
C MET A 223 -11.22 -10.11 -14.53
N PHE A 224 -11.66 -9.61 -13.39
CA PHE A 224 -10.95 -9.76 -12.11
C PHE A 224 -11.92 -9.59 -10.94
N LYS A 225 -11.49 -10.01 -9.76
CA LYS A 225 -12.14 -9.69 -8.49
C LYS A 225 -11.29 -8.65 -7.77
N LEU A 226 -11.86 -7.52 -7.43
CA LEU A 226 -11.19 -6.54 -6.55
C LEU A 226 -11.29 -7.04 -5.11
N ILE A 227 -10.15 -7.39 -4.53
CA ILE A 227 -10.04 -7.84 -3.15
C ILE A 227 -10.02 -6.63 -2.22
N GLU A 228 -9.17 -5.64 -2.53
CA GLU A 228 -9.00 -4.45 -1.71
C GLU A 228 -8.47 -3.26 -2.53
N ASP A 229 -8.99 -2.07 -2.26
CA ASP A 229 -8.41 -0.81 -2.67
C ASP A 229 -7.45 -0.32 -1.58
N TYR A 230 -6.14 -0.48 -1.83
CA TYR A 230 -5.06 -0.16 -0.89
C TYR A 230 -4.77 1.34 -0.75
N GLY A 231 -5.46 2.20 -1.50
CA GLY A 231 -5.20 3.63 -1.50
C GLY A 231 -3.92 4.00 -2.25
N VAL A 232 -3.32 5.11 -1.86
CA VAL A 232 -2.16 5.70 -2.55
C VAL A 232 -0.85 5.19 -1.97
N ARG A 233 0.08 4.78 -2.85
CA ARG A 233 1.44 4.35 -2.51
C ARG A 233 2.46 5.08 -3.38
N LEU A 234 3.64 5.39 -2.85
CA LEU A 234 4.78 5.89 -3.65
C LEU A 234 5.47 4.71 -4.32
N LEU A 235 5.43 4.66 -5.65
CA LEU A 235 5.93 3.55 -6.45
C LEU A 235 6.77 4.04 -7.63
N SER A 236 7.55 3.12 -8.20
CA SER A 236 8.34 3.36 -9.41
C SER A 236 8.18 2.20 -10.38
N TYR A 237 7.88 2.49 -11.63
CA TYR A 237 7.68 1.49 -12.66
C TYR A 237 8.52 1.78 -13.90
N GLY A 238 9.12 0.71 -14.46
CA GLY A 238 9.79 0.76 -15.74
C GLY A 238 8.84 0.57 -16.92
N ASN A 239 9.13 1.22 -18.05
CA ASN A 239 8.41 1.01 -19.30
C ASN A 239 9.19 0.13 -20.28
N ALA A 240 8.50 -0.36 -21.33
CA ALA A 240 9.10 -1.23 -22.36
C ALA A 240 10.22 -0.57 -23.16
N SER A 241 10.38 0.76 -23.10
CA SER A 241 11.39 1.55 -23.81
C SER A 241 12.64 1.83 -22.98
N GLY A 242 12.70 1.36 -21.71
CA GLY A 242 13.82 1.55 -20.80
C GLY A 242 13.75 2.84 -19.97
N GLY A 243 12.64 3.58 -20.05
CA GLY A 243 12.31 4.68 -19.12
C GLY A 243 11.58 4.17 -17.89
N GLY A 244 11.36 5.07 -16.93
CA GLY A 244 10.58 4.80 -15.71
C GLY A 244 9.88 6.04 -15.22
N VAL A 245 8.84 5.85 -14.45
CA VAL A 245 8.07 6.91 -13.79
C VAL A 245 7.94 6.55 -12.32
N SER A 246 8.10 7.55 -11.45
CA SER A 246 8.00 7.40 -10.00
C SER A 246 7.06 8.46 -9.45
N GLY A 247 6.12 8.05 -8.64
CA GLY A 247 5.13 8.98 -8.08
C GLY A 247 4.10 8.29 -7.19
N PRO A 248 3.04 9.01 -6.82
CA PRO A 248 1.92 8.48 -6.06
C PRO A 248 0.98 7.69 -7.00
N TYR A 249 0.83 6.40 -6.77
CA TYR A 249 -0.07 5.50 -7.50
C TYR A 249 -1.22 5.02 -6.61
N ARG A 250 -2.45 5.06 -7.12
CA ARG A 250 -3.56 4.30 -6.53
C ARG A 250 -3.37 2.83 -6.81
N SER A 251 -3.42 1.99 -5.78
CA SER A 251 -3.14 0.56 -5.88
C SER A 251 -4.34 -0.29 -5.50
N PHE A 252 -4.61 -1.28 -6.34
CA PHE A 252 -5.71 -2.23 -6.20
C PHE A 252 -5.15 -3.64 -6.10
N LEU A 253 -5.53 -4.38 -5.06
CA LEU A 253 -5.25 -5.80 -4.95
C LEU A 253 -6.36 -6.56 -5.64
N ILE A 254 -6.04 -7.31 -6.68
CA ILE A 254 -6.99 -8.07 -7.47
C ILE A 254 -6.68 -9.57 -7.45
N GLU A 255 -7.70 -10.38 -7.70
CA GLU A 255 -7.57 -11.81 -8.00
C GLU A 255 -8.01 -12.06 -9.43
N LYS A 256 -7.17 -12.76 -10.21
CA LYS A 256 -7.45 -13.19 -11.57
C LYS A 256 -6.88 -14.59 -11.82
N ASP A 257 -7.70 -15.50 -12.33
CA ASP A 257 -7.30 -16.88 -12.67
C ASP A 257 -6.59 -17.61 -11.51
N GLY A 258 -7.00 -17.34 -10.24
CA GLY A 258 -6.43 -17.92 -9.03
C GLY A 258 -5.12 -17.28 -8.55
N ASN A 259 -4.65 -16.22 -9.22
CA ASN A 259 -3.46 -15.44 -8.81
C ASN A 259 -3.88 -14.10 -8.24
N THR A 260 -3.12 -13.62 -7.26
CA THR A 260 -3.30 -12.30 -6.66
C THR A 260 -2.22 -11.37 -7.18
N GLU A 261 -2.62 -10.21 -7.70
CA GLU A 261 -1.74 -9.23 -8.33
C GLU A 261 -2.08 -7.82 -7.87
N PHE A 262 -1.09 -6.90 -7.88
CA PHE A 262 -1.35 -5.49 -7.70
C PHE A 262 -1.47 -4.79 -9.05
N ILE A 263 -2.53 -3.99 -9.18
CA ILE A 263 -2.67 -3.02 -10.26
C ILE A 263 -2.51 -1.63 -9.66
N SER A 264 -1.67 -0.80 -10.29
CA SER A 264 -1.45 0.57 -9.84
C SER A 264 -1.71 1.56 -10.95
N MET A 265 -2.37 2.67 -10.64
CA MET A 265 -2.78 3.70 -11.61
C MET A 265 -2.37 5.09 -11.13
N ALA A 266 -1.86 5.91 -12.05
CA ALA A 266 -1.54 7.32 -11.79
C ALA A 266 -1.74 8.16 -13.06
N VAL A 267 -1.96 9.45 -12.87
CA VAL A 267 -1.79 10.44 -13.94
C VAL A 267 -0.41 11.06 -13.77
N GLU A 268 0.41 11.01 -14.81
CA GLU A 268 1.82 11.36 -14.77
C GLU A 268 2.24 12.19 -15.99
N VAL A 269 3.33 12.91 -15.84
CA VAL A 269 3.96 13.61 -16.95
C VAL A 269 5.04 12.75 -17.58
N GLY A 270 5.05 12.70 -18.89
CA GLY A 270 6.07 11.98 -19.64
C GLY A 270 6.44 12.67 -20.95
N VAL A 271 7.57 12.24 -21.50
CA VAL A 271 8.07 12.71 -22.80
C VAL A 271 8.23 11.54 -23.75
N THR A 272 8.19 11.79 -25.05
CA THR A 272 8.52 10.78 -26.06
C THR A 272 9.96 10.91 -26.52
N TRP A 273 10.61 9.82 -26.90
CA TRP A 273 11.96 9.83 -27.47
C TRP A 273 12.11 10.75 -28.68
N SER A 274 11.05 10.87 -29.49
CA SER A 274 11.05 11.74 -30.68
C SER A 274 10.86 13.21 -30.36
N LYS A 275 10.39 13.55 -29.15
CA LYS A 275 10.11 14.92 -28.68
C LYS A 275 10.41 15.01 -27.18
N PRO A 276 11.69 14.98 -26.77
CA PRO A 276 12.06 14.97 -25.36
C PRO A 276 11.74 16.27 -24.62
N ASP A 277 11.57 17.37 -25.34
CA ASP A 277 11.25 18.68 -24.77
C ASP A 277 9.75 18.96 -24.70
N VAL A 278 8.90 17.97 -25.03
CA VAL A 278 7.45 18.13 -25.06
C VAL A 278 6.82 17.22 -24.00
N GLU A 279 6.51 17.82 -22.87
CA GLU A 279 5.82 17.12 -21.79
C GLU A 279 4.34 16.91 -22.11
N ARG A 280 3.90 15.68 -21.94
CA ARG A 280 2.55 15.20 -22.19
C ARG A 280 1.98 14.55 -20.93
N THR A 281 0.66 14.55 -20.84
CA THR A 281 -0.04 13.90 -19.72
C THR A 281 -0.41 12.47 -20.09
N TYR A 282 -0.07 11.52 -19.22
CA TYR A 282 -0.36 10.10 -19.38
C TYR A 282 -1.22 9.60 -18.21
N LEU A 283 -2.11 8.67 -18.50
CA LEU A 283 -2.68 7.78 -17.52
C LEU A 283 -1.90 6.47 -17.59
N ASP A 284 -1.16 6.17 -16.55
CA ASP A 284 -0.33 4.99 -16.42
C ASP A 284 -1.05 3.90 -15.66
N ILE A 285 -0.95 2.65 -16.16
CA ILE A 285 -1.46 1.45 -15.50
C ILE A 285 -0.33 0.44 -15.44
N ALA A 286 0.09 0.14 -14.22
CA ALA A 286 1.15 -0.82 -13.92
C ALA A 286 0.57 -2.11 -13.34
N ILE A 287 1.29 -3.20 -13.55
CA ILE A 287 0.99 -4.52 -13.01
C ILE A 287 2.22 -5.00 -12.26
N ASP A 288 2.00 -5.48 -11.02
CA ASP A 288 2.95 -6.20 -10.19
C ASP A 288 2.51 -7.65 -10.11
N ASP A 289 3.15 -8.52 -10.87
CA ASP A 289 3.00 -9.97 -10.82
C ASP A 289 4.25 -10.63 -10.19
N GLU A 290 4.21 -11.95 -9.99
CA GLU A 290 5.34 -12.71 -9.45
C GLU A 290 6.65 -12.57 -10.26
N LYS A 291 6.59 -12.13 -11.52
CA LYS A 291 7.71 -12.11 -12.44
C LYS A 291 8.30 -10.73 -12.63
N SER A 292 7.48 -9.69 -12.56
CA SER A 292 7.92 -8.33 -12.87
C SER A 292 6.93 -7.26 -12.44
N SER A 293 7.46 -6.07 -12.14
CA SER A 293 6.70 -4.84 -11.97
C SER A 293 6.92 -3.98 -13.20
N HIS A 294 5.85 -3.63 -13.94
CA HIS A 294 6.01 -2.88 -15.18
C HIS A 294 4.74 -2.11 -15.59
N LEU A 295 4.94 -1.08 -16.40
CA LEU A 295 3.83 -0.36 -17.01
C LEU A 295 3.21 -1.20 -18.15
N SER A 296 1.98 -1.65 -17.92
CA SER A 296 1.20 -2.38 -18.94
C SER A 296 0.59 -1.45 -19.98
N LEU A 297 0.09 -0.30 -19.56
CA LEU A 297 -0.50 0.71 -20.43
C LEU A 297 -0.02 2.10 -20.00
N GLN A 298 0.47 2.87 -20.96
CA GLN A 298 0.67 4.32 -20.87
C GLN A 298 -0.28 4.98 -21.85
N LEU A 299 -1.37 5.54 -21.36
CA LEU A 299 -2.40 6.16 -22.17
C LEU A 299 -2.17 7.67 -22.27
N MET A 300 -1.56 8.14 -23.37
CA MET A 300 -1.37 9.57 -23.59
C MET A 300 -2.73 10.29 -23.69
N LEU A 301 -3.11 11.03 -22.65
CA LEU A 301 -4.40 11.69 -22.57
C LEU A 301 -4.57 12.78 -23.62
N ASP A 302 -3.47 13.41 -24.06
CA ASP A 302 -3.47 14.37 -25.16
C ASP A 302 -3.99 13.77 -26.48
N GLU A 303 -3.75 12.49 -26.72
CA GLU A 303 -4.17 11.79 -27.94
C GLU A 303 -5.45 10.97 -27.74
N TYR A 304 -5.56 10.29 -26.60
CA TYR A 304 -6.56 9.25 -26.38
C TYR A 304 -7.72 9.68 -25.48
N MET A 305 -7.81 10.97 -25.19
CA MET A 305 -8.96 11.58 -24.53
C MET A 305 -9.58 12.64 -25.44
N THR A 306 -10.91 12.61 -25.59
CA THR A 306 -11.66 13.65 -26.27
C THR A 306 -12.62 14.33 -25.31
N VAL A 307 -12.63 15.65 -25.34
CA VAL A 307 -13.55 16.48 -24.57
C VAL A 307 -14.49 17.18 -25.54
N LEU A 308 -15.78 16.92 -25.40
CA LEU A 308 -16.81 17.54 -26.22
C LEU A 308 -18.00 17.93 -25.32
N ASN A 309 -18.30 19.22 -25.26
CA ASN A 309 -19.24 19.80 -24.30
C ASN A 309 -18.84 19.34 -22.85
N ASP A 310 -19.81 18.86 -22.09
CA ASP A 310 -19.61 18.37 -20.72
C ASP A 310 -19.24 16.87 -20.65
N LYS A 311 -18.67 16.30 -21.73
CA LYS A 311 -18.32 14.88 -21.79
C LYS A 311 -16.85 14.67 -22.11
N CYS A 312 -16.23 13.81 -21.33
CA CYS A 312 -14.86 13.37 -21.52
C CYS A 312 -14.83 11.88 -21.82
N SER A 313 -14.34 11.48 -23.00
CA SER A 313 -14.31 10.10 -23.46
C SER A 313 -12.89 9.59 -23.60
N PHE A 314 -12.64 8.36 -23.12
CA PHE A 314 -11.34 7.72 -23.10
C PHE A 314 -11.32 6.54 -24.06
N TYR A 315 -10.25 6.43 -24.87
CA TYR A 315 -10.09 5.36 -25.87
C TYR A 315 -8.62 5.09 -26.15
N HIS A 316 -8.32 3.99 -26.87
CA HIS A 316 -6.98 3.65 -27.35
C HIS A 316 -7.04 3.02 -28.73
N LYS A 317 -5.99 3.18 -29.56
CA LYS A 317 -5.89 2.60 -30.90
C LYS A 317 -5.32 1.19 -30.93
N GLY A 318 -4.67 0.75 -29.85
CA GLY A 318 -4.13 -0.60 -29.71
C GLY A 318 -2.64 -0.74 -29.97
N SER A 319 -1.89 0.35 -30.06
CA SER A 319 -0.42 0.27 -30.10
C SER A 319 0.13 -0.43 -28.85
N ILE A 320 1.09 -1.33 -29.02
CA ILE A 320 1.66 -2.11 -27.91
C ILE A 320 3.13 -2.42 -28.15
N GLY A 321 3.99 -2.01 -27.23
CA GLY A 321 5.40 -2.40 -27.18
C GLY A 321 5.59 -3.74 -26.45
N ILE A 322 6.55 -4.54 -26.92
CA ILE A 322 6.92 -5.86 -26.37
C ILE A 322 8.43 -5.89 -26.09
N GLY A 323 8.94 -4.83 -25.48
CA GLY A 323 10.36 -4.71 -25.15
C GLY A 323 11.28 -4.96 -26.34
N LYS A 324 12.32 -5.76 -26.17
CA LYS A 324 13.31 -6.10 -27.22
C LYS A 324 12.72 -6.81 -28.44
N ILE A 325 11.45 -7.26 -28.40
CA ILE A 325 10.78 -7.88 -29.55
C ILE A 325 10.26 -6.83 -30.53
N GLY A 326 10.08 -5.60 -30.09
CA GLY A 326 9.50 -4.51 -30.88
C GLY A 326 8.02 -4.31 -30.62
N SER A 327 7.24 -4.01 -31.66
CA SER A 327 5.81 -3.74 -31.57
C SER A 327 4.97 -4.99 -31.84
N GLY A 328 3.86 -5.13 -31.10
CA GLY A 328 2.85 -6.14 -31.36
C GLY A 328 1.90 -5.74 -32.50
N LYS A 329 1.17 -6.71 -33.03
CA LYS A 329 0.17 -6.48 -34.09
C LYS A 329 -1.18 -6.08 -33.49
N ILE A 330 -1.67 -4.91 -33.87
CA ILE A 330 -2.95 -4.37 -33.39
C ILE A 330 -4.13 -5.32 -33.71
N SER A 331 -4.09 -5.98 -34.88
CA SER A 331 -5.14 -6.94 -35.29
C SER A 331 -5.21 -8.14 -34.36
N GLU A 332 -4.05 -8.72 -33.97
CA GLU A 332 -3.99 -9.84 -33.02
C GLU A 332 -4.44 -9.43 -31.61
N LEU A 333 -4.01 -8.25 -31.13
CA LEU A 333 -4.48 -7.73 -29.85
C LEU A 333 -6.01 -7.51 -29.87
N ARG A 334 -6.54 -6.96 -30.97
CA ARG A 334 -7.99 -6.75 -31.12
C ARG A 334 -8.77 -8.06 -31.11
N GLU A 335 -8.27 -9.08 -31.79
CA GLU A 335 -8.87 -10.41 -31.77
C GLU A 335 -8.89 -11.00 -30.35
N LEU A 336 -7.79 -10.84 -29.59
CA LEU A 336 -7.74 -11.28 -28.20
C LEU A 336 -8.73 -10.53 -27.32
N VAL A 337 -8.80 -9.19 -27.43
CA VAL A 337 -9.77 -8.38 -26.70
C VAL A 337 -11.21 -8.76 -27.08
N TYR A 338 -11.47 -9.02 -28.38
CA TYR A 338 -12.79 -9.48 -28.81
C TYR A 338 -13.21 -10.80 -28.14
N LYS A 339 -12.26 -11.71 -27.96
CA LYS A 339 -12.51 -13.01 -27.27
C LYS A 339 -12.68 -12.87 -25.78
N ARG A 340 -11.91 -11.97 -25.14
CA ARG A 340 -11.85 -11.85 -23.65
C ARG A 340 -12.85 -10.85 -23.09
N TYR A 341 -12.94 -9.67 -23.72
CA TYR A 341 -13.72 -8.54 -23.23
C TYR A 341 -14.23 -7.65 -24.37
N PRO A 342 -15.19 -8.12 -25.18
CA PRO A 342 -15.67 -7.41 -26.38
C PRO A 342 -16.35 -6.07 -26.08
N LYS A 343 -16.83 -5.85 -24.85
CA LYS A 343 -17.54 -4.64 -24.39
C LYS A 343 -16.81 -3.34 -24.76
N ILE A 344 -15.46 -3.34 -24.70
CA ILE A 344 -14.67 -2.13 -24.97
C ILE A 344 -14.35 -1.89 -26.45
N ILE A 345 -14.79 -2.75 -27.37
CA ILE A 345 -14.54 -2.54 -28.80
C ILE A 345 -15.67 -1.71 -29.41
N LYS A 346 -15.36 -0.47 -29.79
CA LYS A 346 -16.31 0.43 -30.49
C LYS A 346 -15.60 1.12 -31.66
N ASN A 347 -16.21 1.13 -32.82
CA ASN A 347 -15.72 1.83 -34.04
C ASN A 347 -14.20 1.57 -34.30
N ASN A 348 -13.80 0.31 -34.25
CA ASN A 348 -12.42 -0.10 -34.47
C ASN A 348 -11.39 0.42 -33.45
N ARG A 349 -11.82 0.94 -32.30
CA ARG A 349 -11.00 1.43 -31.18
C ARG A 349 -11.35 0.69 -29.90
N PHE A 350 -10.46 0.74 -28.93
CA PHE A 350 -10.73 0.31 -27.55
C PHE A 350 -11.26 1.51 -26.79
N TYR A 351 -12.54 1.49 -26.46
CA TYR A 351 -13.26 2.55 -25.77
C TYR A 351 -13.48 2.16 -24.31
N PHE A 352 -13.05 3.01 -23.39
CA PHE A 352 -13.07 2.70 -21.96
C PHE A 352 -14.25 3.30 -21.22
N GLY A 353 -14.73 4.44 -21.65
CA GLY A 353 -15.89 5.11 -21.02
C GLY A 353 -15.99 6.57 -21.40
N THR A 354 -17.09 7.17 -20.97
CA THR A 354 -17.32 8.62 -21.02
C THR A 354 -17.78 9.09 -19.65
N LEU A 355 -17.10 10.06 -19.10
CA LEU A 355 -17.46 10.72 -17.86
C LEU A 355 -18.07 12.10 -18.14
N THR A 356 -18.94 12.56 -17.25
CA THR A 356 -19.47 13.91 -17.27
C THR A 356 -18.43 14.87 -16.70
N ASN A 357 -18.00 15.87 -17.48
CA ASN A 357 -16.92 16.81 -17.13
C ASN A 357 -17.50 18.13 -16.59
N ASN A 358 -18.32 18.06 -15.56
CA ASN A 358 -18.90 19.21 -14.86
C ASN A 358 -19.01 19.02 -13.34
N LYS A 359 -18.38 17.97 -12.81
CA LYS A 359 -18.33 17.64 -11.38
C LYS A 359 -16.99 16.99 -11.03
N LEU A 360 -16.63 16.96 -9.76
CA LEU A 360 -15.56 16.10 -9.28
C LEU A 360 -15.93 14.62 -9.48
N TRP A 361 -14.95 13.83 -9.87
CA TRP A 361 -15.07 12.38 -10.00
C TRP A 361 -14.59 11.70 -8.71
N HIS A 362 -15.27 10.64 -8.31
CA HIS A 362 -14.92 9.82 -7.15
C HIS A 362 -14.83 8.35 -7.55
N LEU A 363 -13.97 7.58 -6.89
CA LEU A 363 -13.72 6.17 -7.23
C LEU A 363 -14.92 5.24 -6.97
N ASP A 364 -15.93 5.70 -6.23
CA ASP A 364 -17.19 5.03 -6.00
C ASP A 364 -18.35 5.52 -6.94
N ASP A 365 -18.10 6.52 -7.78
CA ASP A 365 -19.04 6.92 -8.84
C ASP A 365 -19.16 5.79 -9.88
N LYS A 366 -20.37 5.38 -10.22
CA LYS A 366 -20.63 4.24 -11.12
C LYS A 366 -19.92 4.32 -12.47
N ASP A 367 -19.88 5.48 -13.09
CA ASP A 367 -19.24 5.71 -14.40
C ASP A 367 -17.71 5.70 -14.26
N VAL A 368 -17.16 6.16 -13.14
CA VAL A 368 -15.73 6.09 -12.83
C VAL A 368 -15.33 4.64 -12.58
N VAL A 369 -16.10 3.90 -11.79
CA VAL A 369 -15.90 2.44 -11.57
C VAL A 369 -15.87 1.71 -12.91
N GLU A 370 -16.82 1.97 -13.81
CA GLU A 370 -16.86 1.34 -15.14
C GLU A 370 -15.65 1.71 -16.00
N LEU A 371 -15.19 2.96 -15.96
CA LEU A 371 -13.96 3.39 -16.64
C LEU A 371 -12.73 2.64 -16.12
N ILE A 372 -12.56 2.58 -14.80
CA ILE A 372 -11.43 1.90 -14.15
C ILE A 372 -11.47 0.40 -14.44
N GLU A 373 -12.64 -0.26 -14.34
CA GLU A 373 -12.82 -1.67 -14.73
C GLU A 373 -12.36 -1.93 -16.16
N ASN A 374 -12.80 -1.11 -17.11
CA ASN A 374 -12.46 -1.26 -18.52
C ASN A 374 -10.97 -1.05 -18.78
N LEU A 375 -10.34 -0.10 -18.11
CA LEU A 375 -8.90 0.17 -18.20
C LEU A 375 -8.07 -0.97 -17.63
N ILE A 376 -8.39 -1.46 -16.43
CA ILE A 376 -7.72 -2.60 -15.79
C ILE A 376 -7.88 -3.85 -16.66
N SER A 377 -9.10 -4.16 -17.09
CA SER A 377 -9.38 -5.32 -17.96
C SER A 377 -8.55 -5.28 -19.24
N TYR A 378 -8.45 -4.11 -19.85
CA TYR A 378 -7.62 -3.93 -21.05
C TYR A 378 -6.13 -4.10 -20.76
N ALA A 379 -5.61 -3.56 -19.66
CA ALA A 379 -4.22 -3.71 -19.26
C ALA A 379 -3.85 -5.18 -19.03
N LEU A 380 -4.70 -5.96 -18.36
CA LEU A 380 -4.54 -7.39 -18.15
C LEU A 380 -4.50 -8.19 -19.48
N ILE A 381 -5.37 -7.84 -20.44
CA ILE A 381 -5.36 -8.48 -21.77
C ILE A 381 -4.10 -8.10 -22.56
N ARG A 382 -3.60 -6.89 -22.44
CA ARG A 382 -2.33 -6.47 -23.06
C ARG A 382 -1.16 -7.30 -22.55
N ASP A 383 -1.12 -7.60 -21.26
CA ASP A 383 -0.08 -8.45 -20.69
C ASP A 383 -0.21 -9.91 -21.15
N GLU A 384 -1.42 -10.46 -21.19
CA GLU A 384 -1.66 -11.78 -21.77
C GLU A 384 -1.14 -11.82 -23.23
N TYR A 385 -1.40 -10.79 -24.03
CA TYR A 385 -0.91 -10.71 -25.41
C TYR A 385 0.62 -10.64 -25.48
N ARG A 386 1.28 -9.85 -24.63
CA ARG A 386 2.75 -9.82 -24.56
C ARG A 386 3.35 -11.18 -24.28
N GLU A 387 2.80 -11.92 -23.35
CA GLU A 387 3.24 -13.27 -23.01
C GLU A 387 3.04 -14.26 -24.17
N ILE A 388 1.91 -14.19 -24.87
CA ILE A 388 1.67 -15.01 -26.09
C ILE A 388 2.76 -14.75 -27.15
N VAL A 389 3.08 -13.48 -27.42
CA VAL A 389 4.09 -13.13 -28.43
C VAL A 389 5.50 -13.56 -27.99
N LYS A 390 5.87 -13.36 -26.71
CA LYS A 390 7.14 -13.81 -26.16
C LYS A 390 7.31 -15.33 -26.30
N ARG A 391 6.28 -16.13 -25.92
CA ARG A 391 6.30 -17.60 -26.06
C ARG A 391 6.46 -18.06 -27.52
N ARG A 392 5.75 -17.43 -28.45
CA ARG A 392 5.86 -17.73 -29.88
C ARG A 392 7.31 -17.50 -30.43
N LYS A 393 7.99 -16.46 -29.95
CA LYS A 393 9.38 -16.17 -30.34
C LYS A 393 10.34 -17.25 -29.83
N VAL A 394 10.28 -17.60 -28.56
CA VAL A 394 11.10 -18.66 -27.94
C VAL A 394 10.91 -20.00 -28.67
N GLN A 395 9.67 -20.35 -29.06
CA GLN A 395 9.40 -21.58 -29.81
C GLN A 395 10.01 -21.58 -31.23
N LYS A 396 10.06 -20.42 -31.88
CA LYS A 396 10.70 -20.27 -33.19
C LYS A 396 12.23 -20.38 -33.11
N GLU A 397 12.82 -19.84 -32.05
CA GLU A 397 14.28 -19.92 -31.80
C GLU A 397 14.74 -21.34 -31.47
N LYS A 398 13.91 -22.14 -30.78
CA LYS A 398 14.18 -23.55 -30.48
C LYS A 398 14.03 -24.50 -31.70
N LYS A 399 13.39 -24.04 -32.77
CA LYS A 399 13.19 -24.82 -34.01
C LYS A 399 14.22 -24.49 -35.10
N LYS A 400 15.06 -23.49 -34.87
CA LYS A 400 16.24 -23.17 -35.70
C LYS A 400 17.51 -23.74 -35.08
#